data_f9344f36963fb5145bdec67d7c2b6695
#
_entry.id   f9344f36963fb5145bdec67d7c2b6695
#
_cell.length_a   1.000
_cell.length_b   1.000
_cell.length_c   1.000
_cell.angle_alpha   90.00
_cell.angle_beta   90.00
_cell.angle_gamma   90.00
#
_symmetry.space_group_name_H-M   'P 1'
#
loop_
_entity.id
_entity.type
_entity.pdbx_description
1 polymer ?
#
loop_
_entity_poly.entity_id
_entity_poly.type
_entity_poly.pdbx_seq_one_letter_code
_entity_poly.pdbx_strand_id
1 'polypeptide(L)'
;MAVLICGGAGYIGSHVFNELLNQNIEAVIIDSLEYGHKEAIKECKNFYKGNIGDSDLLNDIFKKHDIDSVMHLCAYIEVGESVQNPAKYYLNNLCNSINLINSMLKAKVKNFIFSSTAAVYGEPESIPLKEDCRKEPTNPYGDSKLALEKILSWYSKAYDFNFVALRYFNASGAHPDGHIGEDHNPESHLIPLILQVPLGKRESIKIFGDDYPTPDGTCLRDYIHVCDLALAHIDAMNYLKKGGKSLSCNLGNGNGFSVKEVIE
;
A
#
# COMPACT_ATOMS: atom_id res chain seq x y z
N MET A 1 2.90 7.78 22.60
CA MET A 1 2.00 7.70 21.41
C MET A 1 2.66 6.81 20.36
N ALA A 2 1.94 5.81 19.87
CA ALA A 2 2.45 4.81 18.95
C ALA A 2 1.69 4.87 17.61
N VAL A 3 2.28 4.31 16.55
CA VAL A 3 1.66 4.14 15.24
C VAL A 3 1.24 2.69 15.06
N LEU A 4 -0.02 2.44 14.71
CA LEU A 4 -0.47 1.10 14.31
C LEU A 4 -0.23 0.90 12.82
N ILE A 5 0.57 -0.10 12.45
CA ILE A 5 0.81 -0.50 11.06
C ILE A 5 0.00 -1.77 10.79
N CYS A 6 -0.99 -1.67 9.94
CA CYS A 6 -1.76 -2.80 9.43
C CYS A 6 -1.09 -3.32 8.15
N GLY A 7 -0.61 -4.57 8.15
CA GLY A 7 0.20 -5.12 7.06
C GLY A 7 1.70 -4.79 7.20
N GLY A 8 2.17 -4.64 8.44
CA GLY A 8 3.55 -4.24 8.71
C GLY A 8 4.62 -5.29 8.37
N ALA A 9 4.25 -6.55 8.21
CA ALA A 9 5.16 -7.63 7.82
C ALA A 9 5.31 -7.81 6.31
N GLY A 10 4.51 -7.08 5.51
CA GLY A 10 4.61 -7.06 4.05
C GLY A 10 5.74 -6.19 3.53
N TYR A 11 5.93 -6.15 2.21
CA TYR A 11 6.99 -5.43 1.53
C TYR A 11 7.08 -3.95 1.95
N ILE A 12 6.06 -3.15 1.66
CA ILE A 12 6.07 -1.71 2.00
C ILE A 12 6.00 -1.52 3.52
N GLY A 13 5.20 -2.34 4.21
CA GLY A 13 5.00 -2.26 5.67
C GLY A 13 6.28 -2.43 6.47
N SER A 14 7.14 -3.37 6.08
CA SER A 14 8.43 -3.59 6.75
C SER A 14 9.41 -2.42 6.56
N HIS A 15 9.41 -1.76 5.39
CA HIS A 15 10.20 -0.56 5.16
C HIS A 15 9.68 0.63 5.97
N VAL A 16 8.35 0.82 6.06
CA VAL A 16 7.73 1.82 6.93
C VAL A 16 8.10 1.57 8.39
N PHE A 17 8.01 0.32 8.85
CA PHE A 17 8.38 -0.06 10.20
C PHE A 17 9.85 0.24 10.50
N ASN A 18 10.75 -0.14 9.59
CA ASN A 18 12.19 0.14 9.73
C ASN A 18 12.47 1.65 9.84
N GLU A 19 11.81 2.46 9.02
CA GLU A 19 11.98 3.90 9.04
C GLU A 19 11.41 4.54 10.32
N LEU A 20 10.30 4.05 10.86
CA LEU A 20 9.78 4.47 12.18
C LEU A 20 10.76 4.14 13.31
N LEU A 21 11.41 2.96 13.25
CA LEU A 21 12.46 2.60 14.19
C LEU A 21 13.65 3.57 14.13
N ASN A 22 14.12 3.90 12.92
CA ASN A 22 15.23 4.84 12.71
C ASN A 22 14.92 6.23 13.30
N GLN A 23 13.64 6.62 13.26
CA GLN A 23 13.16 7.89 13.84
C GLN A 23 12.77 7.79 15.32
N ASN A 24 13.00 6.63 15.98
CA ASN A 24 12.60 6.35 17.36
C ASN A 24 11.10 6.56 17.62
N ILE A 25 10.26 6.24 16.64
CA ILE A 25 8.80 6.27 16.76
C ILE A 25 8.31 4.87 17.12
N GLU A 26 7.55 4.77 18.19
CA GLU A 26 6.98 3.50 18.63
C GLU A 26 5.96 3.00 17.61
N ALA A 27 6.09 1.72 17.21
CA ALA A 27 5.19 1.05 16.30
C ALA A 27 4.55 -0.18 16.94
N VAL A 28 3.27 -0.38 16.63
CA VAL A 28 2.50 -1.60 16.88
C VAL A 28 2.13 -2.18 15.52
N ILE A 29 2.32 -3.48 15.31
CA ILE A 29 2.04 -4.12 14.04
C ILE A 29 0.92 -5.14 14.21
N ILE A 30 -0.08 -5.09 13.32
CA ILE A 30 -1.03 -6.17 13.07
C ILE A 30 -0.82 -6.71 11.66
N ASP A 31 -0.64 -8.03 11.52
CA ASP A 31 -0.46 -8.70 10.23
C ASP A 31 -0.97 -10.14 10.30
N SER A 32 -1.63 -10.61 9.25
CA SER A 32 -2.10 -11.99 9.16
C SER A 32 -0.97 -13.00 8.90
N LEU A 33 0.15 -12.53 8.36
CA LEU A 33 1.25 -13.32 7.83
C LEU A 33 0.82 -14.25 6.67
N GLU A 34 -0.18 -13.84 5.90
CA GLU A 34 -0.60 -14.57 4.70
C GLU A 34 0.42 -14.36 3.56
N TYR A 35 0.92 -13.14 3.41
CA TYR A 35 1.96 -12.75 2.46
C TYR A 35 3.16 -12.08 3.12
N GLY A 36 3.02 -11.65 4.37
CA GLY A 36 4.08 -10.98 5.13
C GLY A 36 5.01 -11.97 5.83
N HIS A 37 6.25 -11.54 6.07
CA HIS A 37 7.30 -12.32 6.72
C HIS A 37 7.63 -11.74 8.10
N LYS A 38 7.48 -12.56 9.15
CA LYS A 38 7.76 -12.12 10.52
C LYS A 38 9.22 -11.71 10.71
N GLU A 39 10.11 -12.29 9.92
CA GLU A 39 11.54 -12.01 9.92
C GLU A 39 11.85 -10.57 9.51
N ALA A 40 11.04 -9.98 8.63
CA ALA A 40 11.17 -8.59 8.20
C ALA A 40 10.88 -7.57 9.32
N ILE A 41 10.18 -8.01 10.36
CA ILE A 41 9.79 -7.19 11.53
C ILE A 41 10.32 -7.76 12.84
N LYS A 42 11.44 -8.49 12.83
CA LYS A 42 12.01 -9.16 14.01
C LYS A 42 12.25 -8.24 15.21
N GLU A 43 12.47 -6.95 14.96
CA GLU A 43 12.70 -5.95 16.00
C GLU A 43 11.40 -5.38 16.58
N CYS A 44 10.23 -5.74 16.02
CA CYS A 44 8.96 -5.27 16.52
C CYS A 44 8.62 -5.92 17.88
N LYS A 45 8.53 -5.09 18.91
CA LYS A 45 8.17 -5.54 20.28
C LYS A 45 6.67 -5.80 20.42
N ASN A 46 5.84 -5.08 19.67
CA ASN A 46 4.37 -5.08 19.77
C ASN A 46 3.76 -5.62 18.48
N PHE A 47 3.87 -6.92 18.25
CA PHE A 47 3.33 -7.63 17.10
C PHE A 47 2.09 -8.44 17.48
N TYR A 48 1.04 -8.31 16.67
CA TYR A 48 -0.21 -9.04 16.77
C TYR A 48 -0.47 -9.81 15.47
N LYS A 49 -0.51 -11.13 15.54
CA LYS A 49 -0.93 -11.95 14.38
C LYS A 49 -2.44 -11.93 14.29
N GLY A 50 -2.99 -11.38 13.22
CA GLY A 50 -4.44 -11.32 13.02
C GLY A 50 -4.83 -10.48 11.81
N ASN A 51 -6.13 -10.40 11.58
CA ASN A 51 -6.74 -9.68 10.48
C ASN A 51 -7.47 -8.43 11.00
N ILE A 52 -7.44 -7.33 10.25
CA ILE A 52 -8.16 -6.08 10.59
C ILE A 52 -9.70 -6.24 10.54
N GLY A 53 -10.21 -7.38 10.07
CA GLY A 53 -11.60 -7.78 10.22
C GLY A 53 -11.97 -8.24 11.62
N ASP A 54 -11.00 -8.55 12.49
CA ASP A 54 -11.24 -8.96 13.87
C ASP A 54 -11.39 -7.74 14.79
N SER A 55 -12.64 -7.38 15.07
CA SER A 55 -12.99 -6.23 15.92
C SER A 55 -12.51 -6.37 17.36
N ASP A 56 -12.48 -7.59 17.90
CA ASP A 56 -12.10 -7.82 19.30
C ASP A 56 -10.59 -7.64 19.45
N LEU A 57 -9.80 -8.18 18.51
CA LEU A 57 -8.37 -7.98 18.46
C LEU A 57 -8.02 -6.49 18.30
N LEU A 58 -8.68 -5.78 17.39
CA LEU A 58 -8.46 -4.33 17.20
C LEU A 58 -8.79 -3.54 18.47
N ASN A 59 -9.92 -3.83 19.12
CA ASN A 59 -10.31 -3.16 20.36
C ASN A 59 -9.27 -3.42 21.48
N ASP A 60 -8.71 -4.62 21.56
CA ASP A 60 -7.66 -4.95 22.53
C ASP A 60 -6.36 -4.20 22.23
N ILE A 61 -5.97 -4.09 20.96
CA ILE A 61 -4.78 -3.31 20.55
C ILE A 61 -4.96 -1.85 20.95
N PHE A 62 -6.08 -1.22 20.58
CA PHE A 62 -6.35 0.19 20.92
C PHE A 62 -6.48 0.46 22.42
N LYS A 63 -6.87 -0.54 23.23
CA LYS A 63 -6.89 -0.42 24.70
C LYS A 63 -5.51 -0.52 25.33
N LYS A 64 -4.63 -1.35 24.75
CA LYS A 64 -3.30 -1.64 25.32
C LYS A 64 -2.25 -0.60 24.94
N HIS A 65 -2.43 0.06 23.80
CA HIS A 65 -1.44 0.99 23.23
C HIS A 65 -2.05 2.37 23.02
N ASP A 66 -1.28 3.40 23.35
CA ASP A 66 -1.61 4.81 23.12
C ASP A 66 -1.37 5.16 21.62
N ILE A 67 -2.25 4.67 20.75
CA ILE A 67 -2.15 4.83 19.29
C ILE A 67 -2.75 6.18 18.89
N ASP A 68 -2.00 6.96 18.11
CA ASP A 68 -2.44 8.26 17.58
C ASP A 68 -2.65 8.29 16.07
N SER A 69 -2.08 7.31 15.36
CA SER A 69 -2.14 7.23 13.90
C SER A 69 -2.19 5.76 13.44
N VAL A 70 -2.86 5.51 12.34
CA VAL A 70 -2.93 4.19 11.71
C VAL A 70 -2.44 4.27 10.28
N MET A 71 -1.51 3.39 9.89
CA MET A 71 -1.04 3.19 8.52
C MET A 71 -1.62 1.88 7.99
N HIS A 72 -2.44 1.98 6.94
CA HIS A 72 -3.14 0.85 6.35
C HIS A 72 -2.43 0.38 5.07
N LEU A 73 -1.65 -0.70 5.20
CA LEU A 73 -0.84 -1.30 4.13
C LEU A 73 -1.25 -2.74 3.79
N CYS A 74 -2.32 -3.25 4.44
CA CYS A 74 -2.79 -4.62 4.24
C CYS A 74 -3.90 -4.69 3.18
N ALA A 75 -3.61 -5.32 2.04
CA ALA A 75 -4.58 -5.54 0.98
C ALA A 75 -4.16 -6.71 0.09
N TYR A 76 -5.11 -7.35 -0.59
CA TYR A 76 -4.82 -8.14 -1.77
C TYR A 76 -4.57 -7.21 -2.95
N ILE A 77 -3.56 -7.49 -3.76
CA ILE A 77 -3.05 -6.58 -4.79
C ILE A 77 -3.08 -7.15 -6.22
N GLU A 78 -3.34 -8.45 -6.36
CA GLU A 78 -3.30 -9.16 -7.65
C GLU A 78 -4.50 -8.76 -8.53
N VAL A 79 -4.25 -7.92 -9.54
CA VAL A 79 -5.28 -7.42 -10.47
C VAL A 79 -6.01 -8.57 -11.17
N GLY A 80 -5.27 -9.57 -11.68
CA GLY A 80 -5.85 -10.73 -12.38
C GLY A 80 -6.75 -11.58 -11.48
N GLU A 81 -6.32 -11.86 -10.25
CA GLU A 81 -7.13 -12.58 -9.26
C GLU A 81 -8.37 -11.79 -8.88
N SER A 82 -8.28 -10.46 -8.78
CA SER A 82 -9.41 -9.63 -8.39
C SER A 82 -10.60 -9.76 -9.35
N VAL A 83 -10.33 -9.94 -10.65
CA VAL A 83 -11.36 -10.15 -11.68
C VAL A 83 -11.99 -11.54 -11.54
N GLN A 84 -11.21 -12.55 -11.16
CA GLN A 84 -11.69 -13.92 -11.00
C GLN A 84 -12.42 -14.14 -9.68
N ASN A 85 -12.02 -13.44 -8.62
CA ASN A 85 -12.58 -13.57 -7.27
C ASN A 85 -12.83 -12.19 -6.63
N PRO A 86 -13.75 -11.38 -7.15
CA PRO A 86 -14.02 -10.04 -6.64
C PRO A 86 -14.48 -10.03 -5.19
N ALA A 87 -15.20 -11.07 -4.74
CA ALA A 87 -15.70 -11.15 -3.36
C ALA A 87 -14.55 -11.15 -2.33
N LYS A 88 -13.45 -11.85 -2.61
CA LYS A 88 -12.23 -11.85 -1.77
C LYS A 88 -11.70 -10.43 -1.59
N TYR A 89 -11.63 -9.66 -2.67
CA TYR A 89 -11.09 -8.29 -2.68
C TYR A 89 -11.99 -7.31 -1.97
N TYR A 90 -13.29 -7.30 -2.23
CA TYR A 90 -14.20 -6.40 -1.53
C TYR A 90 -14.30 -6.73 -0.03
N LEU A 91 -14.31 -8.01 0.34
CA LEU A 91 -14.33 -8.37 1.75
C LEU A 91 -13.08 -7.90 2.47
N ASN A 92 -11.88 -8.22 1.95
CA ASN A 92 -10.63 -7.88 2.62
C ASN A 92 -10.29 -6.38 2.50
N ASN A 93 -10.29 -5.84 1.27
CA ASN A 93 -9.78 -4.50 1.04
C ASN A 93 -10.77 -3.40 1.43
N LEU A 94 -12.08 -3.70 1.43
CA LEU A 94 -13.11 -2.71 1.74
C LEU A 94 -13.80 -2.98 3.07
N CYS A 95 -14.45 -4.14 3.25
CA CYS A 95 -15.24 -4.41 4.47
C CYS A 95 -14.36 -4.44 5.72
N ASN A 96 -13.22 -5.14 5.69
CA ASN A 96 -12.30 -5.20 6.82
C ASN A 96 -11.67 -3.82 7.12
N SER A 97 -11.42 -3.01 6.09
CA SER A 97 -10.94 -1.63 6.29
C SER A 97 -11.99 -0.74 6.97
N ILE A 98 -13.27 -0.88 6.62
CA ILE A 98 -14.37 -0.18 7.32
C ILE A 98 -14.42 -0.62 8.79
N ASN A 99 -14.23 -1.90 9.07
CA ASN A 99 -14.18 -2.42 10.43
C ASN A 99 -13.03 -1.77 11.25
N LEU A 100 -11.85 -1.67 10.66
CA LEU A 100 -10.70 -0.98 11.26
C LEU A 100 -11.03 0.48 11.57
N ILE A 101 -11.59 1.22 10.61
CA ILE A 101 -11.93 2.63 10.78
C ILE A 101 -12.99 2.81 11.89
N ASN A 102 -13.99 1.93 11.96
CA ASN A 102 -14.98 1.95 13.04
C ASN A 102 -14.36 1.68 14.41
N SER A 103 -13.34 0.82 14.49
CA SER A 103 -12.57 0.57 15.73
C SER A 103 -11.73 1.78 16.11
N MET A 104 -11.12 2.47 15.14
CA MET A 104 -10.42 3.74 15.35
C MET A 104 -11.33 4.83 15.92
N LEU A 105 -12.54 4.99 15.36
CA LEU A 105 -13.51 5.97 15.86
C LEU A 105 -13.90 5.70 17.32
N LYS A 106 -14.14 4.44 17.69
CA LYS A 106 -14.41 4.03 19.09
C LYS A 106 -13.24 4.37 20.01
N ALA A 107 -12.01 4.18 19.53
CA ALA A 107 -10.78 4.48 20.26
C ALA A 107 -10.40 5.97 20.20
N LYS A 108 -11.13 6.81 19.47
CA LYS A 108 -10.85 8.24 19.23
C LYS A 108 -9.51 8.49 18.52
N VAL A 109 -9.03 7.54 17.73
CA VAL A 109 -7.86 7.69 16.85
C VAL A 109 -8.31 8.35 15.55
N LYS A 110 -7.66 9.46 15.17
CA LYS A 110 -8.16 10.38 14.14
C LYS A 110 -7.38 10.34 12.83
N ASN A 111 -6.11 9.94 12.87
CA ASN A 111 -5.19 10.06 11.75
C ASN A 111 -5.06 8.71 11.02
N PHE A 112 -5.42 8.69 9.75
CA PHE A 112 -5.40 7.48 8.93
C PHE A 112 -4.61 7.71 7.65
N ILE A 113 -3.55 6.93 7.44
CA ILE A 113 -2.73 6.95 6.24
C ILE A 113 -3.08 5.69 5.44
N PHE A 114 -3.60 5.90 4.23
CA PHE A 114 -4.14 4.83 3.40
C PHE A 114 -3.28 4.58 2.17
N SER A 115 -2.81 3.36 2.04
CA SER A 115 -2.21 2.84 0.81
C SER A 115 -3.25 2.70 -0.28
N SER A 116 -3.42 3.75 -1.09
CA SER A 116 -4.23 3.72 -2.30
C SER A 116 -3.35 3.32 -3.50
N THR A 117 -3.84 3.50 -4.71
CA THR A 117 -3.17 3.03 -5.93
C THR A 117 -3.49 3.91 -7.12
N ALA A 118 -2.57 4.01 -8.08
CA ALA A 118 -2.85 4.59 -9.40
C ALA A 118 -3.90 3.80 -10.20
N ALA A 119 -4.17 2.54 -9.86
CA ALA A 119 -5.23 1.74 -10.49
C ALA A 119 -6.65 2.34 -10.34
N VAL A 120 -6.85 3.30 -9.44
CA VAL A 120 -8.12 4.05 -9.31
C VAL A 120 -8.46 4.87 -10.57
N TYR A 121 -7.47 5.21 -11.37
CA TYR A 121 -7.67 6.00 -12.60
C TYR A 121 -8.14 5.15 -13.78
N GLY A 122 -7.86 3.83 -13.77
CA GLY A 122 -8.15 2.96 -14.91
C GLY A 122 -7.27 3.28 -16.11
N GLU A 123 -7.87 3.38 -17.27
CA GLU A 123 -7.21 3.79 -18.51
C GLU A 123 -7.22 5.31 -18.64
N PRO A 124 -6.05 5.98 -18.54
CA PRO A 124 -5.99 7.42 -18.53
C PRO A 124 -6.20 8.02 -19.93
N GLU A 125 -6.95 9.12 -20.01
CA GLU A 125 -7.10 9.91 -21.25
C GLU A 125 -5.85 10.74 -21.58
N SER A 126 -5.02 11.02 -20.58
CA SER A 126 -3.79 11.80 -20.71
C SER A 126 -2.75 11.44 -19.64
N ILE A 127 -1.49 11.65 -19.96
CA ILE A 127 -0.35 11.51 -19.07
C ILE A 127 0.45 12.81 -19.03
N PRO A 128 1.10 13.17 -17.89
CA PRO A 128 1.11 12.44 -16.63
C PRO A 128 -0.23 12.50 -15.88
N LEU A 129 -0.52 11.46 -15.10
CA LEU A 129 -1.73 11.39 -14.26
C LEU A 129 -1.67 12.43 -13.14
N LYS A 130 -2.75 13.23 -13.02
CA LYS A 130 -2.94 14.19 -11.94
C LYS A 130 -4.07 13.74 -11.02
N GLU A 131 -4.13 14.28 -9.79
CA GLU A 131 -5.11 13.88 -8.79
C GLU A 131 -6.56 14.22 -9.17
N ASP A 132 -6.78 15.18 -10.04
CA ASP A 132 -8.08 15.59 -10.57
C ASP A 132 -8.53 14.77 -11.78
N CYS A 133 -7.66 13.95 -12.38
CA CYS A 133 -8.03 13.05 -13.47
C CYS A 133 -9.23 12.17 -13.09
N ARG A 134 -10.00 11.78 -14.10
CA ARG A 134 -11.14 10.86 -13.97
C ARG A 134 -10.69 9.57 -13.28
N LYS A 135 -11.52 9.06 -12.40
CA LYS A 135 -11.28 7.83 -11.64
C LYS A 135 -12.31 6.79 -12.06
N GLU A 136 -11.86 5.83 -12.86
CA GLU A 136 -12.69 4.80 -13.45
C GLU A 136 -11.91 3.48 -13.52
N PRO A 137 -11.74 2.82 -12.34
CA PRO A 137 -10.96 1.58 -12.26
C PRO A 137 -11.53 0.49 -13.17
N THR A 138 -10.66 -0.28 -13.81
CA THR A 138 -11.02 -1.36 -14.75
C THR A 138 -11.06 -2.73 -14.11
N ASN A 139 -10.82 -2.82 -12.80
CA ASN A 139 -10.77 -4.08 -12.06
C ASN A 139 -11.19 -3.91 -10.60
N PRO A 140 -11.63 -5.00 -9.93
CA PRO A 140 -12.12 -4.96 -8.55
C PRO A 140 -11.07 -4.53 -7.52
N TYR A 141 -9.77 -4.76 -7.77
CA TYR A 141 -8.71 -4.23 -6.90
C TYR A 141 -8.75 -2.69 -6.88
N GLY A 142 -8.63 -2.05 -8.06
CA GLY A 142 -8.69 -0.58 -8.18
C GLY A 142 -10.01 -0.02 -7.66
N ASP A 143 -11.13 -0.69 -7.96
CA ASP A 143 -12.46 -0.26 -7.52
C ASP A 143 -12.60 -0.33 -5.97
N SER A 144 -12.11 -1.39 -5.32
CA SER A 144 -12.11 -1.51 -3.86
C SER A 144 -11.33 -0.38 -3.18
N LYS A 145 -10.20 0.03 -3.76
CA LYS A 145 -9.39 1.16 -3.28
C LYS A 145 -10.11 2.50 -3.46
N LEU A 146 -10.70 2.74 -4.64
CA LEU A 146 -11.47 3.94 -4.92
C LEU A 146 -12.73 4.04 -4.03
N ALA A 147 -13.42 2.92 -3.82
CA ALA A 147 -14.57 2.85 -2.93
C ALA A 147 -14.20 3.27 -1.50
N LEU A 148 -13.05 2.78 -1.01
CA LEU A 148 -12.57 3.17 0.32
C LEU A 148 -12.20 4.66 0.38
N GLU A 149 -11.55 5.25 -0.64
CA GLU A 149 -11.29 6.70 -0.67
C GLU A 149 -12.59 7.53 -0.59
N LYS A 150 -13.64 7.10 -1.30
CA LYS A 150 -14.96 7.76 -1.21
C LYS A 150 -15.57 7.66 0.18
N ILE A 151 -15.47 6.50 0.82
CA ILE A 151 -15.92 6.28 2.19
C ILE A 151 -15.13 7.14 3.17
N LEU A 152 -13.80 7.18 3.07
CA LEU A 152 -12.94 8.03 3.91
C LEU A 152 -13.34 9.51 3.83
N SER A 153 -13.72 9.98 2.63
CA SER A 153 -14.19 11.36 2.43
C SER A 153 -15.50 11.64 3.19
N TRP A 154 -16.41 10.66 3.26
CA TRP A 154 -17.64 10.79 4.07
C TRP A 154 -17.36 10.72 5.56
N TYR A 155 -16.45 9.83 6.00
CA TYR A 155 -16.05 9.74 7.40
C TYR A 155 -15.38 11.02 7.88
N SER A 156 -14.50 11.60 7.06
CA SER A 156 -13.85 12.88 7.37
C SER A 156 -14.82 14.06 7.48
N LYS A 157 -15.95 14.02 6.77
CA LYS A 157 -17.01 15.05 6.87
C LYS A 157 -17.92 14.85 8.09
N ALA A 158 -18.15 13.60 8.47
CA ALA A 158 -19.12 13.24 9.50
C ALA A 158 -18.52 13.17 10.90
N TYR A 159 -17.23 12.85 10.99
CA TYR A 159 -16.52 12.58 12.24
C TYR A 159 -15.25 13.43 12.33
N ASP A 160 -14.71 13.54 13.53
CA ASP A 160 -13.38 14.11 13.77
C ASP A 160 -12.29 13.09 13.34
N PHE A 161 -12.17 12.92 12.01
CA PHE A 161 -11.35 11.92 11.36
C PHE A 161 -10.66 12.51 10.14
N ASN A 162 -9.36 12.33 10.04
CA ASN A 162 -8.55 12.83 8.94
C ASN A 162 -7.79 11.70 8.26
N PHE A 163 -7.61 11.81 6.94
CA PHE A 163 -6.88 10.81 6.20
C PHE A 163 -5.96 11.43 5.13
N VAL A 164 -4.91 10.69 4.81
CA VAL A 164 -4.15 10.88 3.57
C VAL A 164 -4.19 9.57 2.79
N ALA A 165 -4.73 9.62 1.57
CA ALA A 165 -4.69 8.49 0.64
C ALA A 165 -3.53 8.68 -0.34
N LEU A 166 -2.55 7.79 -0.28
CA LEU A 166 -1.35 7.81 -1.10
C LEU A 166 -1.57 6.89 -2.30
N ARG A 167 -1.77 7.46 -3.49
CA ARG A 167 -1.94 6.74 -4.76
C ARG A 167 -0.58 6.54 -5.40
N TYR A 168 0.09 5.45 -5.08
CA TYR A 168 1.35 5.15 -5.71
C TYR A 168 1.21 4.22 -6.91
N PHE A 169 2.23 4.25 -7.75
CA PHE A 169 2.33 3.45 -8.96
C PHE A 169 2.99 2.11 -8.63
N ASN A 170 4.15 1.82 -9.16
CA ASN A 170 4.79 0.54 -8.90
C ASN A 170 5.89 0.73 -7.85
N ALA A 171 5.70 0.15 -6.67
CA ALA A 171 6.75 0.07 -5.67
C ALA A 171 7.89 -0.81 -6.19
N SER A 172 9.13 -0.41 -5.96
CA SER A 172 10.30 -1.15 -6.41
C SER A 172 11.48 -0.96 -5.47
N GLY A 173 12.48 -1.83 -5.59
CA GLY A 173 13.71 -1.73 -4.84
C GLY A 173 13.70 -2.50 -3.51
N ALA A 174 14.77 -2.34 -2.76
CA ALA A 174 15.00 -2.96 -1.47
C ALA A 174 15.71 -1.97 -0.54
N HIS A 175 15.77 -2.29 0.75
CA HIS A 175 16.53 -1.49 1.68
C HIS A 175 18.03 -1.51 1.31
N PRO A 176 18.75 -0.37 1.35
CA PRO A 176 20.16 -0.30 0.96
C PRO A 176 21.07 -1.30 1.68
N ASP A 177 20.76 -1.64 2.94
CA ASP A 177 21.53 -2.62 3.72
C ASP A 177 21.20 -4.08 3.35
N GLY A 178 20.25 -4.30 2.42
CA GLY A 178 19.90 -5.62 1.89
C GLY A 178 19.19 -6.56 2.86
N HIS A 179 18.72 -6.08 4.01
CA HIS A 179 18.08 -6.93 5.02
C HIS A 179 16.56 -7.10 4.85
N ILE A 180 15.91 -6.20 4.12
CA ILE A 180 14.49 -6.28 3.73
C ILE A 180 14.32 -5.88 2.26
N GLY A 181 13.37 -6.51 1.59
CA GLY A 181 13.06 -6.29 0.18
C GLY A 181 11.73 -6.89 -0.20
N GLU A 182 11.47 -6.99 -1.49
CA GLU A 182 10.27 -7.59 -2.04
C GLU A 182 10.40 -9.12 -2.07
N ASP A 183 9.44 -9.81 -1.45
CA ASP A 183 9.38 -11.27 -1.42
C ASP A 183 7.91 -11.71 -1.35
N HIS A 184 7.34 -12.02 -2.51
CA HIS A 184 5.97 -12.50 -2.65
C HIS A 184 5.94 -13.97 -3.13
N ASN A 185 4.95 -14.70 -2.70
CA ASN A 185 4.70 -16.06 -3.17
C ASN A 185 3.19 -16.29 -3.43
N PRO A 186 2.76 -16.36 -4.72
CA PRO A 186 3.58 -16.25 -5.94
C PRO A 186 4.08 -14.84 -6.20
N GLU A 187 5.21 -14.72 -6.90
CA GLU A 187 5.72 -13.43 -7.37
C GLU A 187 5.11 -13.06 -8.72
N SER A 188 4.62 -11.83 -8.83
CA SER A 188 3.96 -11.33 -10.04
C SER A 188 4.49 -9.99 -10.54
N HIS A 189 5.34 -9.32 -9.76
CA HIS A 189 5.88 -8.01 -10.11
C HIS A 189 7.06 -8.11 -11.08
N LEU A 190 7.13 -7.16 -12.01
CA LEU A 190 8.05 -7.21 -13.14
C LEU A 190 9.53 -7.29 -12.72
N ILE A 191 9.98 -6.40 -11.85
CA ILE A 191 11.41 -6.31 -11.48
C ILE A 191 11.89 -7.59 -10.76
N PRO A 192 11.20 -8.12 -9.73
CA PRO A 192 11.59 -9.41 -9.15
C PRO A 192 11.60 -10.56 -10.16
N LEU A 193 10.63 -10.61 -11.08
CA LEU A 193 10.58 -11.65 -12.12
C LEU A 193 11.75 -11.54 -13.10
N ILE A 194 12.15 -10.32 -13.48
CA ILE A 194 13.35 -10.10 -14.32
C ILE A 194 14.60 -10.63 -13.60
N LEU A 195 14.76 -10.28 -12.31
CA LEU A 195 15.93 -10.68 -11.53
C LEU A 195 16.01 -12.19 -11.30
N GLN A 196 14.91 -12.93 -11.36
CA GLN A 196 14.90 -14.39 -11.29
C GLN A 196 15.61 -15.05 -12.48
N VAL A 197 15.69 -14.39 -13.64
CA VAL A 197 16.34 -14.94 -14.84
C VAL A 197 17.87 -15.06 -14.65
N PRO A 198 18.63 -14.00 -14.34
CA PRO A 198 20.06 -14.12 -14.10
C PRO A 198 20.40 -14.97 -12.86
N LEU A 199 19.46 -15.11 -11.92
CA LEU A 199 19.61 -15.99 -10.76
C LEU A 199 19.35 -17.46 -11.08
N GLY A 200 19.00 -17.80 -12.33
CA GLY A 200 18.70 -19.18 -12.76
C GLY A 200 17.40 -19.76 -12.17
N LYS A 201 16.57 -18.92 -11.54
CA LYS A 201 15.26 -19.35 -10.97
C LYS A 201 14.15 -19.34 -12.01
N ARG A 202 14.35 -18.69 -13.15
CA ARG A 202 13.41 -18.57 -14.26
C ARG A 202 14.19 -18.64 -15.59
N GLU A 203 13.63 -19.32 -16.59
CA GLU A 203 14.24 -19.48 -17.89
C GLU A 203 14.24 -18.17 -18.71
N SER A 204 13.11 -17.47 -18.68
CA SER A 204 12.93 -16.21 -19.44
C SER A 204 11.83 -15.35 -18.83
N ILE A 205 11.83 -14.05 -19.19
CA ILE A 205 10.72 -13.14 -18.90
C ILE A 205 9.83 -13.02 -20.15
N LYS A 206 8.50 -12.91 -19.91
CA LYS A 206 7.52 -12.70 -21.00
C LYS A 206 7.11 -11.24 -21.04
N ILE A 207 7.09 -10.66 -22.24
CA ILE A 207 6.52 -9.35 -22.50
C ILE A 207 5.07 -9.56 -22.98
N PHE A 208 4.12 -8.95 -22.28
CA PHE A 208 2.68 -9.07 -22.57
C PHE A 208 2.22 -7.87 -23.41
N GLY A 209 2.25 -8.04 -24.76
CA GLY A 209 1.87 -7.02 -25.74
C GLY A 209 3.06 -6.16 -26.19
N ASP A 210 3.05 -5.88 -27.50
CA ASP A 210 4.05 -5.07 -28.22
C ASP A 210 3.41 -4.06 -29.16
N ASP A 211 2.10 -3.82 -28.98
CA ASP A 211 1.24 -2.97 -29.79
C ASP A 211 0.69 -1.75 -29.04
N TYR A 212 1.29 -1.42 -27.87
CA TYR A 212 0.94 -0.19 -27.15
C TYR A 212 1.41 1.06 -27.91
N PRO A 213 0.71 2.20 -27.78
CA PRO A 213 1.07 3.45 -28.44
C PRO A 213 2.28 4.13 -27.72
N THR A 214 3.39 3.42 -27.63
CA THR A 214 4.65 3.82 -26.99
C THR A 214 5.80 3.67 -27.98
N PRO A 215 6.96 4.29 -27.78
CA PRO A 215 8.08 4.23 -28.73
C PRO A 215 8.57 2.82 -29.07
N ASP A 216 8.49 1.89 -28.11
CA ASP A 216 8.95 0.51 -28.27
C ASP A 216 7.84 -0.55 -28.32
N GLY A 217 6.59 -0.10 -28.30
CA GLY A 217 5.40 -0.94 -28.34
C GLY A 217 5.01 -1.59 -27.02
N THR A 218 5.81 -1.42 -25.93
CA THR A 218 5.49 -1.99 -24.63
C THR A 218 4.87 -0.96 -23.67
N CYS A 219 4.15 -1.41 -22.66
CA CYS A 219 3.47 -0.49 -21.75
C CYS A 219 4.45 0.30 -20.87
N LEU A 220 4.08 1.53 -20.54
CA LEU A 220 4.83 2.41 -19.62
C LEU A 220 4.37 2.20 -18.18
N ARG A 221 5.32 2.24 -17.25
CA ARG A 221 5.06 2.20 -15.81
C ARG A 221 5.95 3.20 -15.09
N ASP A 222 5.38 3.91 -14.13
CA ASP A 222 6.13 4.73 -13.19
C ASP A 222 6.55 3.86 -11.99
N TYR A 223 7.79 3.95 -11.59
CA TYR A 223 8.36 3.21 -10.45
C TYR A 223 8.80 4.18 -9.37
N ILE A 224 8.44 3.87 -8.13
CA ILE A 224 8.86 4.62 -6.96
C ILE A 224 9.62 3.69 -6.00
N HIS A 225 10.75 4.15 -5.49
CA HIS A 225 11.53 3.34 -4.57
C HIS A 225 10.79 3.13 -3.25
N VAL A 226 10.84 1.91 -2.73
CA VAL A 226 10.09 1.53 -1.52
C VAL A 226 10.49 2.34 -0.29
N CYS A 227 11.76 2.77 -0.20
CA CYS A 227 12.21 3.67 0.87
C CYS A 227 11.57 5.06 0.78
N ASP A 228 11.40 5.59 -0.44
CA ASP A 228 10.70 6.87 -0.65
C ASP A 228 9.22 6.75 -0.31
N LEU A 229 8.60 5.59 -0.61
CA LEU A 229 7.25 5.29 -0.15
C LEU A 229 7.16 5.26 1.37
N ALA A 230 8.12 4.64 2.06
CA ALA A 230 8.15 4.61 3.51
C ALA A 230 8.22 6.02 4.11
N LEU A 231 9.11 6.87 3.58
CA LEU A 231 9.22 8.28 3.99
C LEU A 231 7.92 9.05 3.71
N ALA A 232 7.29 8.84 2.55
CA ALA A 232 6.03 9.51 2.21
C ALA A 232 4.88 9.14 3.18
N HIS A 233 4.82 7.88 3.66
CA HIS A 233 3.85 7.48 4.70
C HIS A 233 4.10 8.22 6.02
N ILE A 234 5.36 8.40 6.42
CA ILE A 234 5.72 9.14 7.63
C ILE A 234 5.43 10.63 7.46
N ASP A 235 5.72 11.20 6.32
CA ASP A 235 5.40 12.60 6.03
C ASP A 235 3.90 12.85 6.03
N ALA A 236 3.10 11.94 5.47
CA ALA A 236 1.64 11.99 5.53
C ALA A 236 1.11 11.94 6.97
N MET A 237 1.69 11.07 7.81
CA MET A 237 1.37 11.03 9.24
C MET A 237 1.70 12.35 9.93
N ASN A 238 2.92 12.86 9.71
CA ASN A 238 3.36 14.12 10.31
C ASN A 238 2.53 15.32 9.84
N TYR A 239 2.09 15.31 8.57
CA TYR A 239 1.19 16.31 8.03
C TYR A 239 -0.16 16.31 8.79
N LEU A 240 -0.76 15.14 9.01
CA LEU A 240 -2.02 15.04 9.77
C LEU A 240 -1.83 15.43 11.25
N LYS A 241 -0.74 15.01 11.90
CA LYS A 241 -0.42 15.40 13.29
C LYS A 241 -0.25 16.90 13.47
N LYS A 242 0.17 17.62 12.43
CA LYS A 242 0.27 19.10 12.41
C LYS A 242 -1.06 19.79 12.08
N GLY A 243 -2.18 19.05 12.01
CA GLY A 243 -3.50 19.60 11.69
C GLY A 243 -3.79 19.73 10.19
N GLY A 244 -3.07 19.00 9.36
CA GLY A 244 -3.32 18.89 7.92
C GLY A 244 -4.72 18.36 7.61
N LYS A 245 -5.34 18.85 6.53
CA LYS A 245 -6.67 18.41 6.08
C LYS A 245 -6.56 17.09 5.30
N SER A 246 -7.66 16.32 5.31
CA SER A 246 -7.76 15.11 4.49
C SER A 246 -7.50 15.39 3.01
N LEU A 247 -6.68 14.54 2.38
CA LEU A 247 -6.34 14.65 0.96
C LEU A 247 -6.03 13.27 0.35
N SER A 248 -6.05 13.22 -0.98
CA SER A 248 -5.47 12.13 -1.77
C SER A 248 -4.42 12.71 -2.68
N CYS A 249 -3.24 12.09 -2.77
CA CYS A 249 -2.15 12.54 -3.63
C CYS A 249 -1.47 11.36 -4.33
N ASN A 250 -0.90 11.65 -5.49
CA ASN A 250 -0.11 10.70 -6.25
C ASN A 250 1.32 10.62 -5.70
N LEU A 251 1.89 9.43 -5.71
CA LEU A 251 3.31 9.19 -5.42
C LEU A 251 3.94 8.44 -6.60
N GLY A 252 4.75 9.13 -7.37
CA GLY A 252 5.49 8.62 -8.52
C GLY A 252 6.65 9.53 -8.84
N ASN A 253 7.52 9.10 -9.74
CA ASN A 253 8.65 9.90 -10.23
C ASN A 253 8.23 10.86 -11.36
N GLY A 254 7.04 10.68 -11.94
CA GLY A 254 6.54 11.46 -13.06
C GLY A 254 7.17 11.09 -14.40
N ASN A 255 8.09 10.13 -14.42
CA ASN A 255 8.70 9.55 -15.62
C ASN A 255 8.29 8.08 -15.74
N GLY A 256 7.74 7.70 -16.89
CA GLY A 256 7.43 6.30 -17.17
C GLY A 256 8.63 5.60 -17.80
N PHE A 257 8.80 4.32 -17.45
CA PHE A 257 9.72 3.40 -18.10
C PHE A 257 8.93 2.33 -18.83
N SER A 258 9.33 2.01 -20.05
CA SER A 258 8.74 0.89 -20.78
C SER A 258 9.18 -0.44 -20.20
N VAL A 259 8.41 -1.51 -20.46
CA VAL A 259 8.80 -2.85 -20.01
C VAL A 259 10.16 -3.27 -20.59
N LYS A 260 10.44 -2.92 -21.85
CA LYS A 260 11.77 -3.21 -22.47
C LYS A 260 12.90 -2.45 -21.79
N GLU A 261 12.73 -1.15 -21.51
CA GLU A 261 13.74 -0.36 -20.80
C GLU A 261 14.06 -0.92 -19.41
N VAL A 262 13.06 -1.49 -18.71
CA VAL A 262 13.29 -2.10 -17.39
C VAL A 262 14.00 -3.45 -17.50
N ILE A 263 13.84 -4.17 -18.62
CA ILE A 263 14.50 -5.47 -18.86
C ILE A 263 15.97 -5.29 -19.27
N GLU A 264 16.31 -4.24 -20.01
CA GLU A 264 17.69 -3.92 -20.46
C GLU A 264 18.59 -3.42 -19.32
#